data_e669261da617ba492aebf9dc852e0482
#
_entry.id   e669261da617ba492aebf9dc852e0482
#
_cell.length_a   1.000
_cell.length_b   1.000
_cell.length_c   1.000
_cell.angle_alpha   90.00
_cell.angle_beta   90.00
_cell.angle_gamma   90.00
#
_symmetry.space_group_name_H-M   'P 1'
#
loop_
_entity.id
_entity.type
_entity.pdbx_description
1 polymer ?
#
loop_
_entity_poly.entity_id
_entity_poly.type
_entity_poly.pdbx_seq_one_letter_code
_entity_poly.pdbx_strand_id
1 'polypeptide(L)'
;MFIVSPWATPCLVLRNYMYNCHSRKNSKEYWRCHNYSKKVQSERCRARCVLEDGKLKSESGGLHNHPPHTEKIEKMIERNRMVELNNGGGNGLGHNISRGCVELKPNRRTYHLPIRMQQEPGDELIDTSIMLIDNKFNT
;
A
#
# COMPACT_ATOMS: atom_id res chain seq x y z
N MET A 1 4.31 -12.82 7.63
CA MET A 1 5.13 -12.20 8.68
C MET A 1 5.08 -10.69 8.51
N PHE A 2 5.04 -9.95 9.61
CA PHE A 2 5.12 -8.48 9.59
C PHE A 2 6.48 -8.02 10.09
N ILE A 3 7.02 -7.00 9.45
CA ILE A 3 8.25 -6.31 9.87
C ILE A 3 7.99 -4.80 9.92
N VAL A 4 8.76 -4.08 10.70
CA VAL A 4 8.63 -2.62 10.82
C VAL A 4 9.64 -1.93 9.90
N SER A 5 9.16 -1.01 9.07
CA SER A 5 10.01 -0.21 8.19
C SER A 5 10.82 0.84 8.97
N PRO A 6 11.86 1.47 8.37
CA PRO A 6 12.60 2.58 8.98
C PRO A 6 11.72 3.73 9.47
N TRP A 7 10.57 3.91 8.86
CA TRP A 7 9.60 4.97 9.20
C TRP A 7 8.49 4.52 10.15
N ALA A 8 8.73 3.43 10.91
CA ALA A 8 7.77 2.84 11.85
C ALA A 8 6.44 2.39 11.20
N THR A 9 6.43 2.16 9.90
CA THR A 9 5.25 1.63 9.21
C THR A 9 5.34 0.11 9.07
N PRO A 10 4.26 -0.63 9.35
CA PRO A 10 4.26 -2.08 9.19
C PRO A 10 4.34 -2.45 7.70
N CYS A 11 5.21 -3.41 7.39
CA CYS A 11 5.32 -4.05 6.09
C CYS A 11 4.93 -5.52 6.22
N LEU A 12 4.10 -6.00 5.32
CA LEU A 12 3.80 -7.42 5.21
C LEU A 12 4.88 -8.10 4.35
N VAL A 13 5.41 -9.20 4.83
CA VAL A 13 6.29 -10.08 4.08
C VAL A 13 5.55 -11.37 3.73
N LEU A 14 5.43 -11.63 2.45
CA LEU A 14 4.82 -12.84 1.91
C LEU A 14 5.71 -13.42 0.82
N ARG A 15 6.16 -14.67 0.96
CA ARG A 15 7.04 -15.36 -0.01
C ARG A 15 8.28 -14.54 -0.40
N ASN A 16 8.94 -13.90 0.57
CA ASN A 16 10.09 -13.01 0.36
C ASN A 16 9.82 -11.75 -0.46
N TYR A 17 8.55 -11.39 -0.64
CA TYR A 17 8.14 -10.10 -1.19
C TYR A 17 7.58 -9.20 -0.10
N MET A 18 7.92 -7.93 -0.18
CA MET A 18 7.43 -6.91 0.74
C MET A 18 6.20 -6.21 0.18
N TYR A 19 5.22 -5.97 1.05
CA TYR A 19 4.01 -5.24 0.71
C TYR A 19 3.79 -4.10 1.71
N ASN A 20 3.30 -2.99 1.20
CA ASN A 20 2.88 -1.84 1.99
C ASN A 20 1.36 -1.79 2.08
N CYS A 21 0.84 -1.48 3.26
CA CYS A 21 -0.60 -1.28 3.43
C CYS A 21 -1.06 -0.07 2.64
N HIS A 22 -2.04 -0.28 1.77
CA HIS A 22 -2.63 0.78 0.95
C HIS A 22 -3.91 1.33 1.59
N SER A 23 -4.77 0.45 2.04
CA SER A 23 -6.04 0.82 2.68
C SER A 23 -6.54 -0.29 3.59
N ARG A 24 -7.38 0.10 4.55
CA ARG A 24 -8.09 -0.79 5.45
C ARG A 24 -9.56 -0.43 5.40
N LYS A 25 -10.42 -1.44 5.27
CA LYS A 25 -11.88 -1.29 5.31
C LYS A 25 -12.48 -2.45 6.09
N ASN A 26 -13.15 -2.14 7.20
CA ASN A 26 -13.67 -3.15 8.13
C ASN A 26 -12.56 -4.12 8.54
N SER A 27 -12.79 -5.43 8.40
CA SER A 27 -11.82 -6.49 8.68
C SER A 27 -10.80 -6.73 7.55
N LYS A 28 -10.91 -6.00 6.42
CA LYS A 28 -10.06 -6.21 5.24
C LYS A 28 -8.96 -5.20 5.13
N GLU A 29 -7.75 -5.70 4.87
CA GLU A 29 -6.56 -4.90 4.61
C GLU A 29 -6.08 -5.14 3.18
N TYR A 30 -5.84 -4.08 2.45
CA TYR A 30 -5.38 -4.09 1.06
C TYR A 30 -3.91 -3.73 1.02
N TRP A 31 -3.10 -4.64 0.52
CA TRP A 31 -1.66 -4.52 0.47
C TRP A 31 -1.16 -4.49 -0.96
N ARG A 32 -0.20 -3.61 -1.26
CA ARG A 32 0.45 -3.49 -2.57
C ARG A 32 1.92 -3.82 -2.44
N CYS A 33 2.48 -4.47 -3.48
CA CYS A 33 3.90 -4.71 -3.54
C CYS A 33 4.69 -3.42 -3.29
N HIS A 34 5.79 -3.53 -2.56
CA HIS A 34 6.68 -2.39 -2.25
C HIS A 34 7.15 -1.66 -3.52
N ASN A 35 7.37 -2.38 -4.62
CA ASN A 35 7.78 -1.81 -5.91
C ASN A 35 6.63 -1.15 -6.69
N TYR A 36 5.40 -1.13 -6.16
CA TYR A 36 4.28 -0.44 -6.82
C TYR A 36 4.55 1.06 -7.00
N SER A 37 5.27 1.68 -6.06
CA SER A 37 5.54 3.13 -6.04
C SER A 37 6.84 3.54 -6.75
N LYS A 38 7.43 2.65 -7.55
CA LYS A 38 8.61 2.99 -8.34
C LYS A 38 8.33 4.13 -9.31
N LYS A 39 9.30 5.02 -9.49
CA LYS A 39 9.18 6.17 -10.41
C LYS A 39 9.04 5.71 -11.85
N VAL A 40 9.88 4.75 -12.25
CA VAL A 40 9.87 4.18 -13.59
C VAL A 40 8.67 3.23 -13.74
N GLN A 41 7.84 3.49 -14.73
CA GLN A 41 6.58 2.76 -14.96
C GLN A 41 6.81 1.26 -15.19
N SER A 42 7.85 0.89 -15.95
CA SER A 42 8.19 -0.50 -16.26
C SER A 42 8.65 -1.31 -15.04
N GLU A 43 9.18 -0.63 -14.01
CA GLU A 43 9.61 -1.26 -12.76
C GLU A 43 8.48 -1.40 -11.73
N ARG A 44 7.31 -0.84 -12.02
CA ARG A 44 6.17 -0.91 -11.10
C ARG A 44 5.60 -2.31 -11.06
N CYS A 45 5.56 -2.90 -9.88
CA CYS A 45 4.94 -4.19 -9.65
C CYS A 45 3.46 -4.01 -9.28
N ARG A 46 2.58 -4.67 -10.02
CA ARG A 46 1.13 -4.60 -9.80
C ARG A 46 0.60 -5.63 -8.79
N ALA A 47 1.46 -6.50 -8.27
CA ALA A 47 1.08 -7.53 -7.32
C ALA A 47 0.43 -6.91 -6.06
N ARG A 48 -0.67 -7.48 -5.64
CA ARG A 48 -1.49 -7.05 -4.50
C ARG A 48 -1.96 -8.26 -3.73
N CYS A 49 -2.23 -8.08 -2.45
CA CYS A 49 -2.93 -9.08 -1.66
C CYS A 49 -3.92 -8.43 -0.70
N VAL A 50 -4.89 -9.21 -0.29
CA VAL A 50 -5.91 -8.83 0.68
C VAL A 50 -5.81 -9.77 1.86
N LEU A 51 -5.67 -9.18 3.04
CA LEU A 51 -5.84 -9.89 4.30
C LEU A 51 -7.25 -9.62 4.84
N GLU A 52 -7.87 -10.61 5.43
CA GLU A 52 -9.12 -10.52 6.18
C GLU A 52 -8.89 -11.16 7.55
N ASP A 53 -9.09 -10.40 8.62
CA ASP A 53 -8.80 -10.82 9.99
C ASP A 53 -7.37 -11.39 10.16
N GLY A 54 -6.40 -10.72 9.52
CA GLY A 54 -4.99 -11.11 9.56
C GLY A 54 -4.60 -12.32 8.71
N LYS A 55 -5.56 -12.93 8.01
CA LYS A 55 -5.34 -14.10 7.13
C LYS A 55 -5.34 -13.69 5.66
N LEU A 56 -4.48 -14.33 4.86
CA LEU A 56 -4.43 -14.10 3.43
C LEU A 56 -5.73 -14.62 2.78
N LYS A 57 -6.50 -13.72 2.19
CA LYS A 57 -7.77 -14.01 1.51
C LYS A 57 -7.59 -14.19 0.01
N SER A 58 -6.85 -13.28 -0.62
CA SER A 58 -6.64 -13.28 -2.06
C SER A 58 -5.34 -12.59 -2.45
N GLU A 59 -4.82 -13.01 -3.59
CA GLU A 59 -3.70 -12.37 -4.29
C GLU A 59 -4.18 -11.95 -5.67
N SER A 60 -3.71 -10.82 -6.18
CA SER A 60 -4.08 -10.28 -7.48
C SER A 60 -2.94 -9.45 -8.08
N GLY A 61 -3.09 -9.06 -9.35
CA GLY A 61 -2.10 -8.23 -10.05
C GLY A 61 -1.01 -9.04 -10.75
N GLY A 62 -1.14 -10.37 -10.77
CA GLY A 62 -0.22 -11.26 -11.47
C GLY A 62 1.07 -11.56 -10.70
N LEU A 63 2.02 -12.14 -11.39
CA LEU A 63 3.35 -12.42 -10.86
C LEU A 63 4.15 -11.14 -10.66
N HIS A 64 5.11 -11.19 -9.71
CA HIS A 64 6.05 -10.10 -9.54
C HIS A 64 6.98 -9.99 -10.76
N ASN A 65 7.20 -8.78 -11.22
CA ASN A 65 8.09 -8.46 -12.34
C ASN A 65 9.53 -8.12 -11.88
N HIS A 66 9.86 -8.46 -10.65
CA HIS A 66 11.16 -8.20 -10.02
C HIS A 66 11.55 -9.37 -9.12
N PRO A 67 12.84 -9.52 -8.77
CA PRO A 67 13.29 -10.53 -7.82
C PRO A 67 12.73 -10.30 -6.40
N PRO A 68 12.73 -11.34 -5.56
CA PRO A 68 12.38 -11.22 -4.15
C PRO A 68 13.20 -10.16 -3.41
N HIS A 69 12.63 -9.58 -2.36
CA HIS A 69 13.30 -8.57 -1.54
C HIS A 69 14.13 -9.18 -0.39
N THR A 70 14.68 -10.37 -0.56
CA THR A 70 15.31 -11.16 0.50
C THR A 70 16.33 -10.34 1.29
N GLU A 71 17.32 -9.76 0.62
CA GLU A 71 18.38 -8.97 1.24
C GLU A 71 17.83 -7.76 2.02
N LYS A 72 16.83 -7.10 1.47
CA LYS A 72 16.18 -5.95 2.12
C LYS A 72 15.39 -6.37 3.35
N ILE A 73 14.72 -7.51 3.30
CA ILE A 73 13.97 -8.09 4.42
C ILE A 73 14.93 -8.45 5.55
N GLU A 74 16.04 -9.12 5.26
CA GLU A 74 17.06 -9.50 6.23
C GLU A 74 17.63 -8.27 6.96
N LYS A 75 18.01 -7.23 6.21
CA LYS A 75 18.49 -5.97 6.79
C LYS A 75 17.46 -5.30 7.70
N MET A 76 16.18 -5.40 7.37
CA MET A 76 15.11 -4.82 8.19
C MET A 76 14.84 -5.64 9.44
N ILE A 77 14.89 -6.96 9.36
CA ILE A 77 14.75 -7.86 10.52
C ILE A 77 15.89 -7.61 11.50
N GLU A 78 17.12 -7.59 11.02
CA GLU A 78 18.28 -7.34 11.87
C GLU A 78 18.21 -5.98 12.57
N ARG A 79 17.81 -4.95 11.84
CA ARG A 79 17.59 -3.62 12.43
C ARG A 79 16.51 -3.64 13.52
N ASN A 80 15.38 -4.30 13.28
CA ASN A 80 14.30 -4.38 14.26
C ASN A 80 14.78 -5.10 15.52
N ARG A 81 15.55 -6.17 15.37
CA ARG A 81 16.17 -6.89 16.48
C ARG A 81 17.11 -5.99 17.29
N MET A 82 17.94 -5.18 16.64
CA MET A 82 18.85 -4.26 17.32
C MET A 82 18.10 -3.16 18.10
N VAL A 83 16.99 -2.68 17.56
CA VAL A 83 16.12 -1.69 18.25
C VAL A 83 15.48 -2.31 19.49
N GLU A 84 15.03 -3.55 19.43
CA GLU A 84 14.47 -4.26 20.58
C GLU A 84 15.53 -4.46 21.69
N LEU A 85 16.75 -4.82 21.34
CA LEU A 85 17.84 -4.97 22.28
C LEU A 85 18.21 -3.65 22.97
N ASN A 86 18.22 -2.54 22.24
CA ASN A 86 18.55 -1.24 22.79
C ASN A 86 17.43 -0.66 23.67
N ASN A 87 16.17 -1.00 23.41
CA ASN A 87 15.03 -0.59 24.23
C ASN A 87 14.84 -1.46 25.48
N GLY A 88 15.50 -2.63 25.58
CA GLY A 88 15.45 -3.55 26.71
C GLY A 88 16.32 -3.17 27.90
N GLY A 89 17.03 -2.06 27.87
CA GLY A 89 17.96 -1.58 28.92
C GLY A 89 17.34 -0.70 30.00
N GLY A 90 16.05 -0.79 30.29
CA GLY A 90 15.38 0.04 31.29
C GLY A 90 14.33 -0.73 32.08
N ASN A 91 14.68 -1.16 33.29
CA ASN A 91 13.83 -1.59 34.40
C ASN A 91 12.69 -2.58 34.13
N GLY A 92 12.91 -3.80 34.67
CA GLY A 92 11.98 -4.88 34.71
C GLY A 92 10.60 -4.51 35.26
N LEU A 93 9.61 -4.78 34.41
CA LEU A 93 8.29 -5.24 34.80
C LEU A 93 7.87 -6.16 33.65
N GLY A 94 7.73 -7.45 33.98
CA GLY A 94 7.32 -8.48 33.04
C GLY A 94 6.01 -8.10 32.38
N HIS A 95 6.06 -7.70 31.16
CA HIS A 95 4.89 -7.70 30.29
C HIS A 95 4.96 -8.99 29.50
N ASN A 96 4.14 -9.93 29.93
CA ASN A 96 3.65 -11.03 29.13
C ASN A 96 3.32 -10.50 27.74
N ILE A 97 4.13 -10.84 26.75
CA ILE A 97 3.78 -10.64 25.35
C ILE A 97 2.77 -11.72 25.01
N SER A 98 1.54 -11.52 25.47
CA SER A 98 0.38 -12.09 24.82
C SER A 98 0.44 -11.68 23.37
N ARG A 99 0.33 -12.66 22.47
CA ARG A 99 0.11 -12.51 21.05
C ARG A 99 -1.16 -11.67 20.81
N GLY A 100 -1.06 -10.38 21.06
CA GLY A 100 -2.05 -9.38 20.71
C GLY A 100 -1.43 -8.54 19.61
N CYS A 101 -2.12 -8.38 18.50
CA CYS A 101 -1.87 -7.32 17.56
C CYS A 101 -1.64 -6.05 18.37
N VAL A 102 -0.44 -5.47 18.29
CA VAL A 102 -0.20 -4.15 18.83
C VAL A 102 -1.15 -3.24 18.06
N GLU A 103 -2.20 -2.81 18.74
CA GLU A 103 -3.12 -1.80 18.24
C GLU A 103 -2.33 -0.50 18.20
N LEU A 104 -1.60 -0.31 17.11
CA LEU A 104 -0.96 0.95 16.80
C LEU A 104 -2.09 1.95 16.58
N LYS A 105 -2.40 2.74 17.64
CA LYS A 105 -3.27 3.90 17.51
C LYS A 105 -2.78 4.70 16.31
N PRO A 106 -3.65 5.02 15.35
CA PRO A 106 -3.26 5.78 14.19
C PRO A 106 -2.77 7.13 14.68
N ASN A 107 -1.47 7.37 14.55
CA ASN A 107 -0.91 8.70 14.76
C ASN A 107 -1.56 9.57 13.68
N ARG A 108 -2.57 10.32 14.06
CA ARG A 108 -3.26 11.31 13.22
C ARG A 108 -2.25 12.43 12.90
N ARG A 109 -1.33 12.18 12.00
CA ARG A 109 -0.80 13.24 11.18
C ARG A 109 -1.87 13.51 10.13
N THR A 110 -2.73 14.44 10.46
CA THR A 110 -3.59 15.11 9.48
C THR A 110 -2.66 15.70 8.43
N TYR A 111 -2.49 14.99 7.32
CA TYR A 111 -1.98 15.61 6.13
C TYR A 111 -3.08 16.57 5.68
N HIS A 112 -2.93 17.85 6.00
CA HIS A 112 -3.64 18.90 5.32
C HIS A 112 -3.18 18.84 3.87
N LEU A 113 -3.93 18.14 3.03
CA LEU A 113 -3.84 18.32 1.60
C LEU A 113 -4.18 19.79 1.33
N PRO A 114 -3.33 20.51 0.61
CA PRO A 114 -3.67 21.86 0.19
C PRO A 114 -4.96 21.81 -0.60
N ILE A 115 -5.90 22.69 -0.25
CA ILE A 115 -7.26 22.85 -0.80
C ILE A 115 -7.21 23.34 -2.27
N ARG A 116 -6.37 22.76 -3.10
CA ARG A 116 -6.17 23.22 -4.47
C ARG A 116 -6.53 22.19 -5.54
N MET A 117 -7.37 21.22 -5.21
CA MET A 117 -7.87 20.26 -6.19
C MET A 117 -9.35 19.93 -6.00
N GLN A 118 -10.13 20.94 -5.65
CA GLN A 118 -11.56 20.95 -5.95
C GLN A 118 -11.78 21.89 -7.14
N GLN A 119 -11.18 21.55 -8.26
CA GLN A 119 -11.67 22.01 -9.54
C GLN A 119 -12.62 20.90 -9.98
N GLU A 120 -13.88 21.11 -9.70
CA GLU A 120 -14.97 20.38 -10.32
C GLU A 120 -14.71 20.42 -11.83
N PRO A 121 -14.71 19.29 -12.54
CA PRO A 121 -14.82 19.36 -13.99
C PRO A 121 -16.19 19.98 -14.27
N GLY A 122 -16.16 21.24 -14.71
CA GLY A 122 -17.36 21.85 -15.24
C GLY A 122 -17.94 20.92 -16.29
N ASP A 123 -19.25 20.70 -16.22
CA ASP A 123 -20.03 20.07 -17.26
C ASP A 123 -19.76 20.81 -18.56
N GLU A 124 -18.76 20.39 -19.30
CA GLU A 124 -18.71 20.68 -20.72
C GLU A 124 -19.85 19.89 -21.34
N LEU A 125 -20.96 20.56 -21.52
CA LEU A 125 -21.98 20.16 -22.45
C LEU A 125 -21.30 19.98 -23.81
N ILE A 126 -20.99 18.73 -24.14
CA ILE A 126 -20.61 18.37 -25.50
C ILE A 126 -21.85 18.59 -26.33
N ASP A 127 -21.92 19.74 -26.99
CA ASP A 127 -22.90 20.03 -27.99
C ASP A 127 -22.62 19.08 -29.17
N THR A 128 -23.32 17.96 -29.18
CA THR A 128 -23.35 17.04 -30.30
C THR A 128 -24.30 17.61 -31.34
N SER A 129 -23.92 18.72 -31.91
CA SER A 129 -24.47 19.14 -33.19
C SER A 129 -24.03 18.14 -34.23
N ILE A 130 -24.80 17.10 -34.41
CA ILE A 130 -24.69 16.18 -35.53
C ILE A 130 -24.97 16.99 -36.76
N MET A 131 -23.94 17.33 -37.50
CA MET A 131 -24.10 17.84 -38.85
C MET A 131 -24.71 16.72 -39.69
N LEU A 132 -26.00 16.85 -39.99
CA LEU A 132 -26.67 16.10 -41.06
C LEU A 132 -26.01 16.49 -42.36
N ILE A 133 -25.15 15.64 -42.86
CA ILE A 133 -24.67 15.74 -44.23
C ILE A 133 -25.79 15.25 -45.11
N ASP A 134 -26.52 16.22 -45.70
CA ASP A 134 -27.42 15.97 -46.80
C ASP A 134 -26.65 15.50 -48.01
N ASN A 135 -26.55 14.18 -48.17
CA ASN A 135 -26.13 13.57 -49.41
C ASN A 135 -27.29 13.63 -50.39
N LYS A 136 -27.48 14.74 -51.05
CA LYS A 136 -28.21 14.79 -52.32
C LYS A 136 -27.26 14.31 -53.41
N PHE A 137 -27.29 13.02 -53.67
CA PHE A 137 -26.87 12.51 -54.95
C PHE A 137 -28.00 12.78 -55.94
N ASN A 138 -27.77 13.76 -56.76
CA ASN A 138 -28.54 13.99 -57.95
C ASN A 138 -27.90 13.20 -59.10
N THR A 139 -28.66 12.33 -59.68
CA THR A 139 -28.38 11.62 -60.91
C THR A 139 -28.10 12.55 -62.08
#